data_b2de86dbb98c37bd300ee0159fb5f76b
#
_entry.id   b2de86dbb98c37bd300ee0159fb5f76b
#
_cell.length_a   1.000
_cell.length_b   1.000
_cell.length_c   1.000
_cell.angle_alpha   90.00
_cell.angle_beta   90.00
_cell.angle_gamma   90.00
#
_symmetry.space_group_name_H-M   'P 1'
#
loop_
_entity.id
_entity.type
_entity.pdbx_description
1 polymer ?
#
loop_
_entity_poly.entity_id
_entity_poly.type
_entity_poly.pdbx_seq_one_letter_code
_entity_poly.pdbx_strand_id
1 'polypeptide(L)' 'QSLAHAEPEDNALLGKMLGLTRKLAMQEGAVNGFRVIINTGRDGGQEVDHLHIHVLGGPQPWTK' A
#
# COMPACT_ATOMS: atom_id res chain seq x y z
N GLN A 1 -12.24 8.27 3.56
CA GLN A 1 -10.99 8.62 4.23
C GLN A 1 -9.79 8.13 3.43
N SER A 2 -8.79 8.97 3.29
CA SER A 2 -7.63 8.65 2.49
C SER A 2 -6.36 9.06 3.23
N LEU A 3 -5.21 8.75 2.62
CA LEU A 3 -3.93 9.16 3.20
C LEU A 3 -3.85 10.68 3.38
N ALA A 4 -4.46 11.43 2.47
CA ALA A 4 -4.45 12.89 2.56
C ALA A 4 -5.21 13.42 3.79
N HIS A 5 -6.11 12.62 4.34
CA HIS A 5 -6.90 13.01 5.51
C HIS A 5 -6.34 12.47 6.83
N ALA A 6 -5.24 11.72 6.76
CA ALA A 6 -4.63 11.17 7.96
C ALA A 6 -4.01 12.28 8.80
N GLU A 7 -4.07 12.12 10.11
CA GLU A 7 -3.53 13.08 11.05
C GLU A 7 -2.21 12.58 11.61
N PRO A 8 -1.38 13.47 12.18
CA PRO A 8 -0.09 13.03 12.76
C PRO A 8 -0.23 11.90 13.78
N GLU A 9 -1.33 11.86 14.53
CA GLU A 9 -1.54 10.81 15.51
C GLU A 9 -1.80 9.46 14.85
N ASP A 10 -2.03 9.43 13.53
CA ASP A 10 -2.20 8.18 12.80
C ASP A 10 -0.89 7.58 12.33
N ASN A 11 0.23 8.27 12.57
CA ASN A 11 1.53 7.83 12.03
C ASN A 11 1.93 6.44 12.51
N ALA A 12 1.67 6.13 13.78
CA ALA A 12 2.02 4.80 14.31
C ALA A 12 1.23 3.71 13.60
N LEU A 13 -0.05 3.97 13.34
CA LEU A 13 -0.89 3.01 12.63
C LEU A 13 -0.44 2.86 11.18
N LEU A 14 -0.11 3.97 10.53
CA LEU A 14 0.38 3.93 9.15
C LEU A 14 1.67 3.13 9.06
N GLY A 15 2.56 3.30 10.03
CA GLY A 15 3.79 2.52 10.09
C GLY A 15 3.52 1.03 10.26
N LYS A 16 2.56 0.69 11.11
CA LYS A 16 2.17 -0.70 11.28
C LYS A 16 1.63 -1.29 9.97
N MET A 17 0.84 -0.52 9.26
CA MET A 17 0.27 -0.98 7.99
C MET A 17 1.37 -1.25 6.97
N LEU A 18 2.37 -0.36 6.88
CA LEU A 18 3.50 -0.59 5.99
C LEU A 18 4.30 -1.82 6.38
N GLY A 19 4.48 -2.03 7.68
CA GLY A 19 5.16 -3.25 8.16
C GLY A 19 4.41 -4.51 7.79
N LEU A 20 3.08 -4.45 7.80
CA LEU A 20 2.26 -5.60 7.38
C LEU A 20 2.45 -5.92 5.90
N THR A 21 2.66 -4.90 5.05
CA THR A 21 2.88 -5.18 3.62
C THR A 21 4.12 -6.04 3.43
N ARG A 22 5.18 -5.76 4.19
CA ARG A 22 6.40 -6.58 4.11
C ARG A 22 6.12 -8.02 4.52
N LYS A 23 5.40 -8.20 5.62
CA LYS A 23 5.08 -9.54 6.11
C LYS A 23 4.25 -10.32 5.10
N LEU A 24 3.24 -9.68 4.54
CA LEU A 24 2.38 -10.33 3.55
C LEU A 24 3.17 -10.69 2.30
N ALA A 25 4.04 -9.79 1.83
CA ALA A 25 4.84 -10.06 0.64
C ALA A 25 5.76 -11.26 0.86
N MET A 26 6.37 -11.35 2.04
CA MET A 26 7.25 -12.48 2.33
C MET A 26 6.47 -13.78 2.41
N GLN A 27 5.28 -13.76 2.99
CA GLN A 27 4.43 -14.94 3.07
C GLN A 27 4.02 -15.44 1.69
N GLU A 28 3.90 -14.54 0.72
CA GLU A 28 3.53 -14.89 -0.64
C GLU A 28 4.73 -15.21 -1.52
N GLY A 29 5.93 -15.22 -0.95
CA GLY A 29 7.12 -15.59 -1.68
C GLY A 29 7.76 -14.51 -2.51
N ALA A 30 7.45 -13.24 -2.26
CA ALA A 30 7.99 -12.13 -3.02
C ALA A 30 9.40 -11.78 -2.54
N VAL A 31 10.33 -12.73 -2.64
CA VAL A 31 11.67 -12.60 -2.07
C VAL A 31 12.56 -11.66 -2.88
N ASN A 32 12.23 -11.39 -4.13
CA ASN A 32 13.03 -10.49 -4.98
C ASN A 32 12.48 -9.08 -5.00
N GLY A 33 11.49 -8.79 -4.20
CA GLY A 33 10.92 -7.46 -4.09
C GLY A 33 9.44 -7.42 -4.36
N PHE A 34 8.84 -6.28 -4.08
CA PHE A 34 7.40 -6.10 -4.27
C PHE A 34 7.10 -4.61 -4.37
N ARG A 35 5.89 -4.30 -4.81
CA ARG A 35 5.42 -2.94 -4.94
C ARG A 35 4.33 -2.68 -3.92
N VAL A 36 4.37 -1.49 -3.33
CA VAL A 36 3.29 -1.01 -2.45
C VAL A 36 2.69 0.22 -3.10
N ILE A 37 1.38 0.21 -3.32
CA ILE A 37 0.69 1.32 -3.97
C ILE A 37 -0.41 1.82 -3.05
N ILE A 38 -0.41 3.12 -2.81
CA ILE A 38 -1.46 3.79 -2.05
C ILE A 38 -2.03 4.88 -2.97
N ASN A 39 -3.27 4.70 -3.38
CA ASN A 39 -3.94 5.69 -4.21
C ASN A 39 -4.69 6.67 -3.31
N THR A 40 -4.45 7.96 -3.51
CA THR A 40 -4.99 9.00 -2.65
C THR A 40 -5.76 10.01 -3.49
N GLY A 41 -7.04 10.17 -3.17
CA GLY A 41 -7.88 11.15 -3.84
C GLY A 41 -8.17 10.78 -5.28
N ARG A 42 -8.95 11.62 -5.94
CA ARG A 42 -9.36 11.36 -7.32
C ARG A 42 -8.16 11.36 -8.27
N ASP A 43 -7.27 12.33 -8.12
CA ASP A 43 -6.13 12.44 -9.03
C ASP A 43 -5.10 11.35 -8.79
N GLY A 44 -5.14 10.70 -7.63
CA GLY A 44 -4.29 9.54 -7.34
C GLY A 44 -4.93 8.22 -7.71
N GLY A 45 -6.13 8.26 -8.28
CA GLY A 45 -6.82 7.05 -8.71
C GLY A 45 -7.49 6.27 -7.59
N GLN A 46 -7.84 6.97 -6.50
CA GLN A 46 -8.53 6.31 -5.40
C GLN A 46 -9.97 6.01 -5.81
N GLU A 47 -10.32 4.73 -5.78
CA GLU A 47 -11.64 4.28 -6.21
C GLU A 47 -12.56 3.91 -5.05
N VAL A 48 -11.98 3.69 -3.87
CA VAL A 48 -12.76 3.41 -2.67
C VAL A 48 -12.63 4.58 -1.71
N ASP A 49 -13.64 4.77 -0.85
CA ASP A 49 -13.72 5.96 0.00
C ASP A 49 -12.89 5.86 1.27
N HIS A 50 -12.02 4.88 1.36
CA HIS A 50 -11.17 4.73 2.55
C HIS A 50 -9.77 4.34 2.12
N LEU A 51 -8.85 4.46 3.05
CA LEU A 51 -7.46 4.12 2.81
C LEU A 51 -7.34 2.67 2.35
N HIS A 52 -6.62 2.48 1.25
CA HIS A 52 -6.48 1.18 0.64
C HIS A 52 -5.06 1.02 0.15
N ILE A 53 -4.43 -0.08 0.53
CA ILE A 53 -3.04 -0.36 0.19
C ILE A 53 -2.97 -1.63 -0.65
N HIS A 54 -2.31 -1.51 -1.80
CA HIS A 54 -2.09 -2.66 -2.68
C HIS A 54 -0.67 -3.15 -2.52
N VAL A 55 -0.51 -4.46 -2.39
CA VAL A 55 0.80 -5.10 -2.34
C VAL A 55 0.90 -6.02 -3.54
N LEU A 56 1.86 -5.73 -4.42
CA LEU A 56 1.99 -6.45 -5.69
C LEU A 56 3.39 -7.02 -5.79
N GLY A 57 3.47 -8.32 -6.06
CA GLY A 57 4.73 -9.01 -6.31
C GLY A 57 4.86 -9.40 -7.76
N GLY A 58 6.00 -10.02 -8.09
CA GLY A 58 6.21 -10.55 -9.42
C GLY A 58 7.25 -9.76 -10.19
N PRO A 59 7.75 -10.34 -11.29
CA PRO A 59 8.83 -9.72 -12.07
C PRO A 59 8.36 -8.55 -12.92
N GLN A 60 9.30 -7.68 -13.23
CA GLN A 60 9.08 -6.63 -14.23
C GLN A 60 9.08 -7.26 -15.63
N PRO A 61 8.44 -6.58 -16.60
CA PRO A 61 7.65 -5.35 -16.46
C PRO A 61 6.27 -5.66 -15.88
N TRP A 62 5.76 -4.70 -15.15
CA TRP A 62 4.42 -4.86 -14.56
C TRP A 62 3.35 -4.53 -15.58
N THR A 63 2.32 -5.34 -15.60
CA THR A 63 1.13 -5.02 -16.37
C THR A 63 0.07 -4.52 -15.42
N LYS A 64 -0.66 -3.50 -15.86
CA LYS A 64 -1.67 -2.88 -15.02
C LYS A 64 -2.74 -3.87 -14.62
#